data_33f6d93d742522f35e1157ac09a38d54
#
_entry.id   33f6d93d742522f35e1157ac09a38d54
#
_cell.length_a   1.000
_cell.length_b   1.000
_cell.length_c   1.000
_cell.angle_alpha   90.00
_cell.angle_beta   90.00
_cell.angle_gamma   90.00
#
_symmetry.space_group_name_H-M   'P 1'
#
loop_
_entity.id
_entity.type
_entity.pdbx_description
1 polymer ?
#
loop_
_entity_poly.entity_id
_entity_poly.type
_entity_poly.pdbx_seq_one_letter_code
_entity_poly.pdbx_strand_id
1 'polypeptide(L)'
;MKLTDNRWLTGRGFGVHSPWAYDIIENVINEKRPYYAYEDLYSFWEKAPQYLPQYPQSRDELLFRLVNRFNPRYILEIGTGAGVSTGYLASVSSKSRVVTIDAPHPAEKEVRRNLRKIPNIEYIAADVLETVTKIMQSSETPQFIHVAHTAFWREAMDIIIRYAKPDTVVVLEDLGKKQKKEWWKQAILDERVGVTFQLKKLGLLFFDRKMNKQHYVL
;
A
#
# COMPACT_ATOMS: atom_id res chain seq x y z
N MET A 1 -10.72 15.33 26.06
CA MET A 1 -9.33 15.76 25.83
C MET A 1 -9.27 16.35 24.43
N LYS A 2 -9.08 17.68 24.25
CA LYS A 2 -8.94 18.30 22.94
C LYS A 2 -7.61 17.84 22.37
N LEU A 3 -7.64 17.00 21.33
CA LEU A 3 -6.50 16.74 20.47
C LEU A 3 -6.16 18.07 19.78
N THR A 4 -5.16 18.75 20.27
CA THR A 4 -4.55 19.88 19.56
C THR A 4 -4.02 19.33 18.25
N ASP A 5 -4.47 19.91 17.14
CA ASP A 5 -4.14 19.49 15.76
C ASP A 5 -2.68 19.87 15.45
N ASN A 6 -1.73 19.15 16.04
CA ASN A 6 -0.28 19.35 15.86
C ASN A 6 0.28 18.52 14.70
N ARG A 7 -0.53 18.27 13.65
CA ARG A 7 -0.12 17.48 12.48
C ARG A 7 1.19 17.95 11.87
N TRP A 8 1.45 19.26 11.88
CA TRP A 8 2.69 19.81 11.33
C TRP A 8 3.92 19.39 12.16
N LEU A 9 3.80 19.31 13.47
CA LEU A 9 4.89 18.88 14.36
C LEU A 9 5.08 17.36 14.29
N THR A 10 3.99 16.59 14.36
CA THR A 10 4.04 15.12 14.28
C THR A 10 4.54 14.66 12.91
N GLY A 11 4.16 15.36 11.83
CA GLY A 11 4.66 15.10 10.48
C GLY A 11 6.16 15.32 10.30
N ARG A 12 6.83 15.98 11.27
CA ARG A 12 8.29 16.14 11.37
C ARG A 12 8.89 15.34 12.52
N GLY A 13 8.22 14.30 12.98
CA GLY A 13 8.71 13.43 14.06
C GLY A 13 8.66 14.05 15.47
N PHE A 14 8.21 15.28 15.64
CA PHE A 14 8.13 15.91 16.96
C PHE A 14 7.09 15.21 17.84
N GLY A 15 7.51 14.85 19.07
CA GLY A 15 6.66 14.13 20.03
C GLY A 15 6.49 12.64 19.72
N VAL A 16 7.22 12.10 18.74
CA VAL A 16 7.27 10.67 18.46
C VAL A 16 8.34 10.03 19.32
N HIS A 17 7.92 9.29 20.36
CA HIS A 17 8.83 8.65 21.31
C HIS A 17 9.34 7.27 20.83
N SER A 18 8.70 6.66 19.84
CA SER A 18 9.15 5.40 19.26
C SER A 18 10.26 5.65 18.24
N PRO A 19 11.52 5.16 18.46
CA PRO A 19 12.60 5.29 17.49
C PRO A 19 12.24 4.68 16.12
N TRP A 20 11.51 3.56 16.13
CA TRP A 20 11.03 2.92 14.91
C TRP A 20 10.03 3.80 14.16
N ALA A 21 9.05 4.38 14.85
CA ALA A 21 8.07 5.25 14.21
C ALA A 21 8.72 6.54 13.68
N TYR A 22 9.67 7.09 14.42
CA TYR A 22 10.47 8.24 14.00
C TYR A 22 11.24 7.92 12.71
N ASP A 23 11.90 6.76 12.64
CA ASP A 23 12.62 6.30 11.45
C ASP A 23 11.68 6.18 10.23
N ILE A 24 10.48 5.61 10.41
CA ILE A 24 9.48 5.51 9.33
C ILE A 24 9.03 6.90 8.86
N ILE A 25 8.82 7.85 9.77
CA ILE A 25 8.40 9.21 9.41
C ILE A 25 9.52 9.92 8.64
N GLU A 26 10.72 9.97 9.18
CA GLU A 26 11.80 10.78 8.62
C GLU A 26 12.48 10.15 7.40
N ASN A 27 12.75 8.85 7.46
CA ASN A 27 13.56 8.17 6.44
C ASN A 27 12.75 7.42 5.37
N VAL A 28 11.41 7.35 5.52
CA VAL A 28 10.54 6.71 4.52
C VAL A 28 9.45 7.65 4.03
N ILE A 29 8.64 8.20 4.94
CA ILE A 29 7.50 9.04 4.56
C ILE A 29 7.98 10.40 4.04
N ASN A 30 8.89 11.06 4.77
CA ASN A 30 9.43 12.38 4.44
C ASN A 30 10.64 12.34 3.50
N GLU A 31 11.13 11.17 3.13
CA GLU A 31 12.27 11.02 2.21
C GLU A 31 11.97 11.68 0.84
N LYS A 32 12.89 12.52 0.38
CA LYS A 32 12.74 13.28 -0.87
C LYS A 32 13.83 12.95 -1.91
N ARG A 33 14.80 12.11 -1.55
CA ARG A 33 15.87 11.74 -2.48
C ARG A 33 15.29 10.99 -3.67
N PRO A 34 15.67 11.33 -4.91
CA PRO A 34 15.27 10.58 -6.08
C PRO A 34 15.97 9.22 -6.10
N TYR A 35 15.25 8.21 -6.54
CA TYR A 35 15.80 6.89 -6.83
C TYR A 35 15.92 6.70 -8.34
N TYR A 36 17.00 6.09 -8.82
CA TYR A 36 17.21 5.83 -10.25
C TYR A 36 16.03 5.12 -10.92
N ALA A 37 15.38 4.21 -10.19
CA ALA A 37 14.21 3.49 -10.67
C ALA A 37 13.03 4.39 -11.07
N TYR A 38 12.95 5.62 -10.58
CA TYR A 38 11.84 6.51 -10.89
C TYR A 38 11.85 6.97 -12.34
N GLU A 39 13.02 7.17 -12.95
CA GLU A 39 13.14 7.53 -14.38
C GLU A 39 12.66 6.40 -15.28
N ASP A 40 13.07 5.17 -14.99
CA ASP A 40 12.63 3.98 -15.72
C ASP A 40 11.11 3.77 -15.59
N LEU A 41 10.57 3.97 -14.39
CA LEU A 41 9.13 3.85 -14.09
C LEU A 41 8.31 4.95 -14.77
N TYR A 42 8.85 6.15 -14.91
CA TYR A 42 8.20 7.21 -15.66
C TYR A 42 8.05 6.82 -17.14
N SER A 43 9.11 6.31 -17.76
CA SER A 43 9.09 5.80 -19.14
C SER A 43 8.14 4.60 -19.31
N PHE A 44 8.01 3.76 -18.30
CA PHE A 44 7.04 2.66 -18.28
C PHE A 44 5.61 3.19 -18.26
N TRP A 45 5.35 4.20 -17.42
CA TRP A 45 4.04 4.83 -17.34
C TRP A 45 3.63 5.54 -18.63
N GLU A 46 4.52 6.25 -19.32
CA GLU A 46 4.22 6.91 -20.61
C GLU A 46 3.65 5.92 -21.66
N LYS A 47 4.01 4.64 -21.54
CA LYS A 47 3.54 3.55 -22.40
C LYS A 47 2.30 2.84 -21.86
N ALA A 48 1.78 3.25 -20.71
CA ALA A 48 0.57 2.67 -20.14
C ALA A 48 -0.68 3.17 -20.88
N PRO A 49 -1.83 2.45 -20.78
CA PRO A 49 -3.08 2.86 -21.39
C PRO A 49 -3.53 4.25 -20.90
N GLN A 50 -3.52 5.24 -21.77
CA GLN A 50 -3.77 6.66 -21.43
C GLN A 50 -5.23 6.96 -21.07
N TYR A 51 -6.17 6.08 -21.39
CA TYR A 51 -7.58 6.22 -20.99
C TYR A 51 -7.86 5.75 -19.57
N LEU A 52 -6.88 5.14 -18.90
CA LEU A 52 -6.94 4.88 -17.48
C LEU A 52 -6.29 6.05 -16.73
N PRO A 53 -7.04 6.79 -15.90
CA PRO A 53 -6.56 8.04 -15.30
C PRO A 53 -5.57 7.76 -14.16
N GLN A 54 -4.33 7.45 -14.51
CA GLN A 54 -3.27 7.25 -13.52
C GLN A 54 -1.96 7.86 -14.02
N TYR A 55 -1.53 8.90 -13.32
CA TYR A 55 -0.20 9.48 -13.46
C TYR A 55 0.65 9.04 -12.28
N PRO A 56 1.97 8.84 -12.44
CA PRO A 56 2.88 8.66 -11.31
C PRO A 56 2.67 9.78 -10.31
N GLN A 57 2.51 9.44 -9.06
CA GLN A 57 2.23 10.39 -7.99
C GLN A 57 3.23 10.18 -6.86
N SER A 58 3.39 11.18 -6.00
CA SER A 58 4.21 11.07 -4.79
C SER A 58 3.85 9.87 -3.90
N ARG A 59 2.61 9.36 -4.01
CA ARG A 59 2.18 8.13 -3.32
C ARG A 59 2.87 6.90 -3.88
N ASP A 60 3.09 6.82 -5.20
CA ASP A 60 3.71 5.66 -5.85
C ASP A 60 5.20 5.59 -5.46
N GLU A 61 5.86 6.76 -5.36
CA GLU A 61 7.20 6.85 -4.80
C GLU A 61 7.23 6.43 -3.32
N LEU A 62 6.20 6.77 -2.53
CA LEU A 62 6.11 6.31 -1.14
C LEU A 62 5.92 4.80 -1.07
N LEU A 63 5.12 4.19 -1.95
CA LEU A 63 5.00 2.73 -2.04
C LEU A 63 6.37 2.08 -2.31
N PHE A 64 7.14 2.61 -3.26
CA PHE A 64 8.51 2.17 -3.53
C PHE A 64 9.38 2.23 -2.27
N ARG A 65 9.40 3.38 -1.56
CA ARG A 65 10.21 3.57 -0.34
C ARG A 65 9.78 2.61 0.78
N LEU A 66 8.47 2.37 0.94
CA LEU A 66 7.95 1.40 1.92
C LEU A 66 8.41 -0.02 1.58
N VAL A 67 8.26 -0.44 0.31
CA VAL A 67 8.74 -1.76 -0.12
C VAL A 67 10.26 -1.88 0.06
N ASN A 68 11.03 -0.84 -0.27
CA ASN A 68 12.46 -0.81 -0.06
C ASN A 68 12.84 -0.93 1.44
N ARG A 69 12.09 -0.28 2.33
CA ARG A 69 12.33 -0.32 3.78
C ARG A 69 12.00 -1.68 4.41
N PHE A 70 10.89 -2.31 4.00
CA PHE A 70 10.42 -3.57 4.57
C PHE A 70 10.91 -4.81 3.83
N ASN A 71 11.40 -4.65 2.59
CA ASN A 71 11.95 -5.71 1.74
C ASN A 71 11.10 -7.01 1.73
N PRO A 72 9.80 -6.92 1.44
CA PRO A 72 8.90 -8.07 1.46
C PRO A 72 9.23 -9.03 0.31
N ARG A 73 9.12 -10.32 0.54
CA ARG A 73 9.25 -11.35 -0.51
C ARG A 73 7.98 -11.50 -1.33
N TYR A 74 6.84 -11.27 -0.70
CA TYR A 74 5.54 -11.38 -1.33
C TYR A 74 4.73 -10.11 -1.12
N ILE A 75 4.33 -9.49 -2.22
CA ILE A 75 3.53 -8.27 -2.28
C ILE A 75 2.21 -8.58 -2.95
N LEU A 76 1.11 -8.14 -2.35
CA LEU A 76 -0.24 -8.20 -2.91
C LEU A 76 -0.73 -6.79 -3.18
N GLU A 77 -1.20 -6.54 -4.38
CA GLU A 77 -1.92 -5.31 -4.73
C GLU A 77 -3.36 -5.65 -5.11
N ILE A 78 -4.31 -4.84 -4.63
CA ILE A 78 -5.74 -4.97 -4.91
C ILE A 78 -6.21 -3.68 -5.59
N GLY A 79 -6.58 -3.79 -6.87
CA GLY A 79 -6.89 -2.66 -7.74
C GLY A 79 -5.70 -2.25 -8.59
N THR A 80 -5.39 -3.04 -9.63
CA THR A 80 -4.25 -2.83 -10.55
C THR A 80 -4.37 -1.51 -11.33
N GLY A 81 -5.58 -1.16 -11.78
CA GLY A 81 -5.80 -0.02 -12.65
C GLY A 81 -4.92 -0.06 -13.89
N ALA A 82 -4.16 0.99 -14.18
CA ALA A 82 -3.21 1.04 -15.31
C ALA A 82 -1.87 0.31 -15.03
N GLY A 83 -1.65 -0.18 -13.81
CA GLY A 83 -0.43 -0.88 -13.40
C GLY A 83 0.72 0.04 -13.01
N VAL A 84 0.48 1.34 -12.78
CA VAL A 84 1.53 2.30 -12.40
C VAL A 84 2.10 1.95 -11.04
N SER A 85 1.26 1.89 -10.00
CA SER A 85 1.67 1.49 -8.65
C SER A 85 2.29 0.09 -8.63
N THR A 86 1.75 -0.85 -9.44
CA THR A 86 2.31 -2.20 -9.60
C THR A 86 3.77 -2.14 -10.02
N GLY A 87 4.09 -1.27 -10.99
CA GLY A 87 5.48 -1.06 -11.46
C GLY A 87 6.39 -0.59 -10.33
N TYR A 88 5.95 0.39 -9.52
CA TYR A 88 6.72 0.89 -8.38
C TYR A 88 6.94 -0.19 -7.31
N LEU A 89 5.92 -1.00 -7.01
CA LEU A 89 6.03 -2.11 -6.06
C LEU A 89 7.03 -3.18 -6.53
N ALA A 90 7.06 -3.47 -7.83
CA ALA A 90 7.88 -4.53 -8.41
C ALA A 90 9.34 -4.14 -8.65
N SER A 91 9.61 -2.83 -8.83
CA SER A 91 10.94 -2.35 -9.23
C SER A 91 11.97 -2.32 -8.10
N VAL A 92 11.55 -2.47 -6.84
CA VAL A 92 12.46 -2.45 -5.69
C VAL A 92 13.39 -3.68 -5.70
N SER A 93 12.84 -4.85 -6.00
CA SER A 93 13.61 -6.10 -5.98
C SER A 93 13.02 -7.12 -6.95
N SER A 94 13.83 -7.64 -7.85
CA SER A 94 13.46 -8.75 -8.74
C SER A 94 13.20 -10.07 -7.99
N LYS A 95 13.57 -10.16 -6.71
CA LYS A 95 13.33 -11.32 -5.84
C LYS A 95 11.97 -11.27 -5.14
N SER A 96 11.33 -10.12 -5.13
CA SER A 96 9.97 -9.97 -4.58
C SER A 96 8.96 -10.44 -5.63
N ARG A 97 8.04 -11.32 -5.24
CA ARG A 97 6.87 -11.67 -6.06
C ARG A 97 5.78 -10.63 -5.83
N VAL A 98 5.30 -10.02 -6.90
CA VAL A 98 4.17 -9.08 -6.88
C VAL A 98 2.97 -9.73 -7.54
N VAL A 99 1.90 -9.93 -6.79
CA VAL A 99 0.59 -10.36 -7.31
C VAL A 99 -0.33 -9.16 -7.28
N THR A 100 -0.86 -8.78 -8.43
CA THR A 100 -1.82 -7.68 -8.55
C THR A 100 -3.15 -8.19 -9.08
N ILE A 101 -4.25 -7.80 -8.43
CA ILE A 101 -5.59 -8.31 -8.69
C ILE A 101 -6.48 -7.16 -9.11
N ASP A 102 -7.26 -7.37 -10.15
CA ASP A 102 -8.35 -6.47 -10.53
C ASP A 102 -9.59 -7.26 -10.96
N ALA A 103 -10.76 -6.63 -10.89
CA ALA A 103 -11.93 -7.15 -11.54
C ALA A 103 -11.74 -7.12 -13.07
N PRO A 104 -12.31 -8.06 -13.83
CA PRO A 104 -12.27 -8.01 -15.28
C PRO A 104 -12.79 -6.67 -15.82
N HIS A 105 -12.02 -6.04 -16.72
CA HIS A 105 -12.35 -4.73 -17.29
C HIS A 105 -11.89 -4.61 -18.75
N PRO A 106 -12.42 -3.67 -19.54
CA PRO A 106 -12.12 -3.57 -20.97
C PRO A 106 -10.63 -3.42 -21.33
N ALA A 107 -9.86 -2.75 -20.45
CA ALA A 107 -8.42 -2.51 -20.64
C ALA A 107 -7.52 -3.70 -20.22
N GLU A 108 -8.06 -4.79 -19.72
CA GLU A 108 -7.30 -5.91 -19.17
C GLU A 108 -6.17 -6.39 -20.08
N LYS A 109 -6.45 -6.57 -21.37
CA LYS A 109 -5.45 -7.07 -22.32
C LYS A 109 -4.23 -6.16 -22.44
N GLU A 110 -4.44 -4.85 -22.39
CA GLU A 110 -3.36 -3.86 -22.52
C GLU A 110 -2.56 -3.77 -21.24
N VAL A 111 -3.22 -3.73 -20.09
CA VAL A 111 -2.58 -3.76 -18.77
C VAL A 111 -1.72 -5.03 -18.64
N ARG A 112 -2.29 -6.20 -18.95
CA ARG A 112 -1.58 -7.48 -18.94
C ARG A 112 -0.36 -7.46 -19.84
N ARG A 113 -0.49 -6.94 -21.08
CA ARG A 113 0.62 -6.82 -22.04
C ARG A 113 1.74 -5.94 -21.52
N ASN A 114 1.38 -4.86 -20.83
CA ASN A 114 2.36 -3.92 -20.27
C ASN A 114 3.08 -4.53 -19.06
N LEU A 115 2.35 -5.11 -18.12
CA LEU A 115 2.91 -5.71 -16.90
C LEU A 115 3.77 -6.95 -17.17
N ARG A 116 3.50 -7.73 -18.22
CA ARG A 116 4.34 -8.90 -18.62
C ARG A 116 5.80 -8.56 -18.91
N LYS A 117 6.13 -7.29 -19.11
CA LYS A 117 7.51 -6.84 -19.31
C LYS A 117 8.32 -6.85 -18.01
N ILE A 118 7.65 -6.94 -16.87
CA ILE A 118 8.28 -6.98 -15.55
C ILE A 118 8.11 -8.41 -15.00
N PRO A 119 9.20 -9.20 -14.93
CA PRO A 119 9.12 -10.67 -14.79
C PRO A 119 8.61 -11.13 -13.43
N ASN A 120 8.69 -10.31 -12.40
CA ASN A 120 8.26 -10.63 -11.03
C ASN A 120 6.80 -10.21 -10.73
N ILE A 121 6.03 -9.81 -11.76
CA ILE A 121 4.62 -9.46 -11.63
C ILE A 121 3.73 -10.59 -12.16
N GLU A 122 2.75 -10.96 -11.35
CA GLU A 122 1.63 -11.82 -11.72
C GLU A 122 0.34 -10.99 -11.69
N TYR A 123 -0.31 -10.81 -12.84
CA TYR A 123 -1.57 -10.08 -12.95
C TYR A 123 -2.76 -11.05 -13.04
N ILE A 124 -3.71 -10.89 -12.13
CA ILE A 124 -4.92 -11.72 -12.02
C ILE A 124 -6.15 -10.84 -12.27
N ALA A 125 -6.90 -11.13 -13.33
CA ALA A 125 -8.22 -10.56 -13.55
C ALA A 125 -9.27 -11.62 -13.18
N ALA A 126 -9.92 -11.45 -12.02
CA ALA A 126 -10.85 -12.41 -11.44
C ALA A 126 -11.77 -11.75 -10.41
N ASP A 127 -12.61 -12.54 -9.75
CA ASP A 127 -13.32 -12.07 -8.56
C ASP A 127 -12.32 -11.68 -7.47
N VAL A 128 -12.37 -10.40 -7.12
CA VAL A 128 -11.39 -9.78 -6.21
C VAL A 128 -11.47 -10.39 -4.81
N LEU A 129 -12.68 -10.52 -4.26
CA LEU A 129 -12.86 -10.97 -2.87
C LEU A 129 -12.57 -12.45 -2.70
N GLU A 130 -12.98 -13.27 -3.68
CA GLU A 130 -12.65 -14.69 -3.68
C GLU A 130 -11.13 -14.89 -3.76
N THR A 131 -10.46 -14.16 -4.67
CA THR A 131 -9.01 -14.27 -4.86
C THR A 131 -8.24 -13.79 -3.64
N VAL A 132 -8.60 -12.63 -3.07
CA VAL A 132 -7.99 -12.11 -1.83
C VAL A 132 -8.18 -13.09 -0.68
N THR A 133 -9.37 -13.69 -0.53
CA THR A 133 -9.64 -14.66 0.52
C THR A 133 -8.73 -15.90 0.38
N LYS A 134 -8.63 -16.46 -0.83
CA LYS A 134 -7.75 -17.61 -1.09
C LYS A 134 -6.28 -17.29 -0.78
N ILE A 135 -5.79 -16.13 -1.18
CA ILE A 135 -4.41 -15.70 -0.92
C ILE A 135 -4.17 -15.52 0.58
N MET A 136 -5.07 -14.82 1.28
CA MET A 136 -4.90 -14.55 2.71
C MET A 136 -5.05 -15.81 3.60
N GLN A 137 -5.72 -16.83 3.12
CA GLN A 137 -5.86 -18.14 3.80
C GLN A 137 -4.77 -19.13 3.43
N SER A 138 -3.91 -18.82 2.48
CA SER A 138 -2.83 -19.71 2.06
C SER A 138 -1.72 -19.80 3.11
N SER A 139 -0.86 -20.81 3.00
CA SER A 139 0.31 -20.96 3.87
C SER A 139 1.33 -19.83 3.70
N GLU A 140 1.46 -19.30 2.49
CA GLU A 140 2.30 -18.16 2.14
C GLU A 140 1.44 -16.90 1.99
N THR A 141 1.39 -16.07 3.02
CA THR A 141 0.64 -14.82 3.01
C THR A 141 1.53 -13.63 2.61
N PRO A 142 0.96 -12.61 1.95
CA PRO A 142 1.68 -11.41 1.61
C PRO A 142 2.19 -10.66 2.85
N GLN A 143 3.44 -10.20 2.79
CA GLN A 143 4.06 -9.36 3.82
C GLN A 143 3.79 -7.87 3.59
N PHE A 144 3.51 -7.49 2.36
CA PHE A 144 3.12 -6.13 2.00
C PHE A 144 1.85 -6.17 1.16
N ILE A 145 0.84 -5.39 1.56
CA ILE A 145 -0.45 -5.35 0.88
C ILE A 145 -0.79 -3.90 0.55
N HIS A 146 -1.04 -3.64 -0.72
CA HIS A 146 -1.49 -2.35 -1.21
C HIS A 146 -2.96 -2.46 -1.65
N VAL A 147 -3.83 -1.70 -0.99
CA VAL A 147 -5.24 -1.58 -1.38
C VAL A 147 -5.43 -0.24 -2.08
N ALA A 148 -5.40 -0.29 -3.41
CA ALA A 148 -5.52 0.85 -4.28
C ALA A 148 -6.99 1.31 -4.45
N HIS A 149 -7.25 2.06 -5.51
CA HIS A 149 -8.60 2.51 -5.83
C HIS A 149 -9.44 1.36 -6.40
N THR A 150 -10.17 0.66 -5.54
CA THR A 150 -11.09 -0.42 -5.90
C THR A 150 -12.44 -0.25 -5.21
N ALA A 151 -13.52 -0.73 -5.84
CA ALA A 151 -14.85 -0.75 -5.24
C ALA A 151 -14.93 -1.71 -4.03
N PHE A 152 -14.10 -2.74 -4.03
CA PHE A 152 -14.09 -3.83 -3.03
C PHE A 152 -13.17 -3.54 -1.84
N TRP A 153 -12.69 -2.31 -1.68
CA TRP A 153 -11.68 -1.95 -0.67
C TRP A 153 -12.08 -2.32 0.76
N ARG A 154 -13.37 -2.18 1.11
CA ARG A 154 -13.86 -2.39 2.48
C ARG A 154 -13.82 -3.86 2.86
N GLU A 155 -14.45 -4.70 2.06
CA GLU A 155 -14.51 -6.13 2.25
C GLU A 155 -13.09 -6.76 2.19
N ALA A 156 -12.28 -6.28 1.27
CA ALA A 156 -10.87 -6.68 1.18
C ALA A 156 -10.10 -6.33 2.46
N MET A 157 -10.26 -5.12 2.99
CA MET A 157 -9.62 -4.71 4.25
C MET A 157 -10.10 -5.54 5.45
N ASP A 158 -11.39 -5.90 5.51
CA ASP A 158 -11.93 -6.74 6.58
C ASP A 158 -11.33 -8.17 6.52
N ILE A 159 -11.14 -8.71 5.32
CA ILE A 159 -10.43 -9.99 5.11
C ILE A 159 -8.96 -9.86 5.53
N ILE A 160 -8.27 -8.80 5.07
CA ILE A 160 -6.86 -8.57 5.38
C ILE A 160 -6.64 -8.48 6.89
N ILE A 161 -7.40 -7.65 7.62
CA ILE A 161 -7.25 -7.51 9.07
C ILE A 161 -7.49 -8.84 9.79
N ARG A 162 -8.38 -9.69 9.27
CA ARG A 162 -8.67 -11.00 9.85
C ARG A 162 -7.49 -11.96 9.77
N TYR A 163 -6.73 -11.93 8.69
CA TYR A 163 -5.68 -12.90 8.38
C TYR A 163 -4.26 -12.34 8.39
N ALA A 164 -4.10 -11.02 8.62
CA ALA A 164 -2.79 -10.37 8.68
C ALA A 164 -1.88 -11.03 9.73
N LYS A 165 -0.61 -11.21 9.38
CA LYS A 165 0.44 -11.71 10.27
C LYS A 165 1.22 -10.54 10.90
N PRO A 166 2.00 -10.78 11.95
CA PRO A 166 2.77 -9.70 12.60
C PRO A 166 3.70 -8.92 11.67
N ASP A 167 4.22 -9.55 10.63
CA ASP A 167 5.11 -8.95 9.63
C ASP A 167 4.35 -8.31 8.44
N THR A 168 3.02 -8.33 8.44
CA THR A 168 2.22 -7.72 7.39
C THR A 168 2.22 -6.20 7.52
N VAL A 169 2.46 -5.52 6.41
CA VAL A 169 2.31 -4.06 6.24
C VAL A 169 1.19 -3.81 5.23
N VAL A 170 0.23 -2.95 5.58
CA VAL A 170 -0.89 -2.62 4.70
C VAL A 170 -0.89 -1.14 4.39
N VAL A 171 -1.07 -0.80 3.13
CA VAL A 171 -1.28 0.57 2.64
C VAL A 171 -2.67 0.67 2.03
N LEU A 172 -3.51 1.54 2.59
CA LEU A 172 -4.84 1.85 2.08
C LEU A 172 -4.86 3.22 1.42
N GLU A 173 -5.25 3.29 0.14
CA GLU A 173 -5.40 4.54 -0.60
C GLU A 173 -6.73 5.26 -0.33
N ASP A 174 -6.79 6.51 -0.77
CA ASP A 174 -7.99 7.36 -0.75
C ASP A 174 -8.58 7.60 0.65
N LEU A 175 -7.75 7.59 1.67
CA LEU A 175 -8.19 7.80 3.06
C LEU A 175 -8.89 9.17 3.27
N GLY A 176 -8.76 10.08 2.31
CA GLY A 176 -9.49 11.36 2.29
C GLY A 176 -11.01 11.22 2.10
N LYS A 177 -11.50 10.12 1.52
CA LYS A 177 -12.93 9.89 1.28
C LYS A 177 -13.68 9.62 2.58
N LYS A 178 -14.90 10.16 2.73
CA LYS A 178 -15.72 10.09 3.96
C LYS A 178 -15.87 8.66 4.49
N GLN A 179 -16.26 7.72 3.62
CA GLN A 179 -16.45 6.33 4.01
C GLN A 179 -15.17 5.67 4.53
N LYS A 180 -14.02 5.93 3.89
CA LYS A 180 -12.72 5.41 4.33
C LYS A 180 -12.27 6.03 5.65
N LYS A 181 -12.55 7.33 5.87
CA LYS A 181 -12.30 7.98 7.16
C LYS A 181 -13.11 7.38 8.30
N GLU A 182 -14.37 7.06 8.05
CA GLU A 182 -15.25 6.44 9.06
C GLU A 182 -14.78 5.02 9.37
N TRP A 183 -14.47 4.23 8.36
CA TRP A 183 -13.90 2.90 8.53
C TRP A 183 -12.55 2.94 9.26
N TRP A 184 -11.67 3.90 8.92
CA TRP A 184 -10.36 4.07 9.56
C TRP A 184 -10.45 4.29 11.06
N LYS A 185 -11.44 5.06 11.52
CA LYS A 185 -11.69 5.27 12.97
C LYS A 185 -12.01 3.98 13.70
N GLN A 186 -12.61 3.02 13.04
CA GLN A 186 -12.88 1.70 13.61
C GLN A 186 -11.63 0.82 13.53
N ALA A 187 -10.93 0.84 12.41
CA ALA A 187 -9.73 0.06 12.19
C ALA A 187 -8.62 0.37 13.22
N ILE A 188 -8.42 1.64 13.57
CA ILE A 188 -7.42 2.03 14.58
C ILE A 188 -7.79 1.56 16.00
N LEU A 189 -9.05 1.22 16.26
CA LEU A 189 -9.50 0.67 17.53
C LEU A 189 -9.41 -0.86 17.59
N ASP A 190 -9.34 -1.53 16.43
CA ASP A 190 -9.25 -2.99 16.35
C ASP A 190 -8.00 -3.50 17.05
N GLU A 191 -8.15 -4.46 17.97
CA GLU A 191 -7.05 -5.01 18.77
C GLU A 191 -5.98 -5.73 17.94
N ARG A 192 -6.34 -6.18 16.73
CA ARG A 192 -5.42 -6.82 15.78
C ARG A 192 -4.46 -5.84 15.14
N VAL A 193 -4.85 -4.56 15.05
CA VAL A 193 -4.05 -3.49 14.48
C VAL A 193 -3.16 -2.88 15.57
N GLY A 194 -1.86 -2.85 15.31
CA GLY A 194 -0.84 -2.30 16.22
C GLY A 194 -0.59 -0.81 15.96
N VAL A 195 0.47 -0.50 15.20
CA VAL A 195 0.82 0.88 14.85
C VAL A 195 0.14 1.29 13.55
N THR A 196 -0.31 2.55 13.49
CA THR A 196 -0.90 3.11 12.27
C THR A 196 -0.36 4.52 12.00
N PHE A 197 -0.24 4.86 10.70
CA PHE A 197 0.06 6.22 10.26
C PHE A 197 -1.06 6.68 9.32
N GLN A 198 -1.65 7.81 9.67
CA GLN A 198 -2.67 8.47 8.86
C GLN A 198 -2.05 9.65 8.13
N LEU A 199 -1.87 9.53 6.83
CA LEU A 199 -1.48 10.62 5.93
C LEU A 199 -2.72 11.23 5.28
N LYS A 200 -2.54 12.35 4.57
CA LYS A 200 -3.65 13.07 3.91
C LYS A 200 -4.52 12.16 3.01
N LYS A 201 -3.89 11.24 2.27
CA LYS A 201 -4.56 10.34 1.30
C LYS A 201 -4.31 8.85 1.54
N LEU A 202 -3.38 8.50 2.43
CA LEU A 202 -2.97 7.12 2.67
C LEU A 202 -3.10 6.77 4.14
N GLY A 203 -3.42 5.51 4.42
CA GLY A 203 -3.34 4.92 5.74
C GLY A 203 -2.36 3.75 5.73
N LEU A 204 -1.45 3.71 6.69
CA LEU A 204 -0.53 2.59 6.88
C LEU A 204 -0.95 1.83 8.13
N LEU A 205 -1.03 0.49 8.06
CA LEU A 205 -1.35 -0.37 9.19
C LEU A 205 -0.25 -1.42 9.38
N PHE A 206 0.12 -1.63 10.63
CA PHE A 206 1.11 -2.60 11.07
C PHE A 206 0.50 -3.51 12.13
N PHE A 207 0.84 -4.80 12.11
CA PHE A 207 0.17 -5.84 12.90
C PHE A 207 1.09 -6.49 13.95
N ASP A 208 2.32 -5.99 14.13
CA ASP A 208 3.23 -6.50 15.15
C ASP A 208 2.73 -6.15 16.56
N ARG A 209 2.22 -7.15 17.27
CA ARG A 209 1.71 -7.01 18.64
C ARG A 209 2.81 -6.80 19.69
N LYS A 210 4.08 -6.92 19.33
CA LYS A 210 5.20 -6.58 20.22
C LYS A 210 5.39 -5.07 20.33
N MET A 211 4.88 -4.32 19.36
CA MET A 211 4.86 -2.87 19.40
C MET A 211 3.65 -2.36 20.21
N ASN A 212 3.87 -1.33 21.01
CA ASN A 212 2.78 -0.62 21.66
C ASN A 212 1.83 -0.04 20.62
N LYS A 213 0.54 -0.26 20.79
CA LYS A 213 -0.50 0.28 19.91
C LYS A 213 -0.42 1.81 19.91
N GLN A 214 -0.21 2.39 18.75
CA GLN A 214 -0.09 3.84 18.57
C GLN A 214 -0.69 4.28 17.23
N HIS A 215 -1.24 5.48 17.22
CA HIS A 215 -1.83 6.09 16.04
C HIS A 215 -1.17 7.45 15.77
N TYR A 216 -0.49 7.57 14.64
CA TYR A 216 0.16 8.80 14.20
C TYR A 216 -0.66 9.47 13.09
N VAL A 217 -0.89 10.78 13.21
CA VAL A 217 -1.54 11.62 12.19
C VAL A 217 -0.48 12.58 11.64
N LEU A 218 -0.21 12.51 10.32
CA LEU A 218 0.88 13.21 9.64
C LEU A 218 0.36 14.18 8.56
#